data_db062a9e848efede44d6eeac3c8b00d7
#
_entry.id   db062a9e848efede44d6eeac3c8b00d7
#
_cell.length_a   1.000
_cell.length_b   1.000
_cell.length_c   1.000
_cell.angle_alpha   90.00
_cell.angle_beta   90.00
_cell.angle_gamma   90.00
#
_symmetry.space_group_name_H-M   'P 1'
#
loop_
_entity.id
_entity.type
_entity.pdbx_description
1 polymer ?
#
loop_
_entity_poly.entity_id
_entity_poly.type
_entity_poly.pdbx_seq_one_letter_code
_entity_poly.pdbx_strand_id
1 'polypeptide(L)'
;MKTRRGPPFVTSRASVPLRSDGSLTLGLVADTHSSPDPRGLEHLAALKPDVIVHGGDIGDLSVLDTFARIAPVHAVRGNIDVRAFDLPDGLVLSLTHEGRTQLTAFLTHIAVYGPKVRADAAKRARAEKATLLLCGHSHVPFFGQDRGLTVFNPGSIGPRRFTLPILFGVMRVTTAGVKLHHVDCETGQRWEP
;
A
#
# COMPACT_ATOMS: atom_id res chain seq x y z
N MET A 1 -10.89 -18.23 32.11
CA MET A 1 -10.46 -16.88 31.69
C MET A 1 -11.08 -16.56 30.34
N LYS A 2 -12.00 -15.56 30.27
CA LYS A 2 -12.52 -15.07 28.99
C LYS A 2 -11.41 -14.25 28.32
N THR A 3 -10.84 -14.75 27.23
CA THR A 3 -9.94 -14.00 26.37
C THR A 3 -10.70 -12.76 25.87
N ARG A 4 -10.29 -11.56 26.31
CA ARG A 4 -10.78 -10.31 25.73
C ARG A 4 -10.40 -10.31 24.25
N ARG A 5 -11.36 -10.58 23.38
CA ARG A 5 -11.18 -10.34 21.95
C ARG A 5 -10.98 -8.84 21.79
N GLY A 6 -9.89 -8.46 21.14
CA GLY A 6 -9.67 -7.07 20.69
C GLY A 6 -10.84 -6.58 19.81
N PRO A 7 -10.87 -5.28 19.49
CA PRO A 7 -11.90 -4.75 18.60
C PRO A 7 -11.90 -5.53 17.27
N PRO A 8 -13.08 -5.66 16.62
CA PRO A 8 -13.18 -6.38 15.35
C PRO A 8 -12.35 -5.68 14.28
N PHE A 9 -11.74 -6.47 13.40
CA PHE A 9 -11.00 -5.97 12.23
C PHE A 9 -11.98 -5.32 11.25
N VAL A 10 -11.79 -4.03 10.98
CA VAL A 10 -12.66 -3.23 10.11
C VAL A 10 -12.11 -3.26 8.68
N THR A 11 -12.96 -3.63 7.73
CA THR A 11 -12.61 -3.64 6.29
C THR A 11 -13.50 -2.67 5.53
N SER A 12 -12.88 -1.76 4.77
CA SER A 12 -13.57 -0.87 3.83
C SER A 12 -13.36 -1.33 2.38
N ARG A 13 -14.14 -0.74 1.46
CA ARG A 13 -14.07 -1.04 0.04
C ARG A 13 -14.00 0.26 -0.76
N ALA A 14 -13.15 0.27 -1.79
CA ALA A 14 -13.05 1.36 -2.74
C ALA A 14 -12.94 0.81 -4.17
N SER A 15 -13.41 1.61 -5.12
CA SER A 15 -13.27 1.31 -6.55
C SER A 15 -12.54 2.46 -7.22
N VAL A 16 -11.52 2.12 -8.01
CA VAL A 16 -10.74 3.08 -8.79
C VAL A 16 -10.88 2.72 -10.27
N PRO A 17 -11.47 3.59 -11.07
CA PRO A 17 -11.57 3.36 -12.51
C PRO A 17 -10.21 3.52 -13.17
N LEU A 18 -9.89 2.64 -14.12
CA LEU A 18 -8.80 2.83 -15.05
C LEU A 18 -9.14 3.97 -16.01
N ARG A 19 -8.11 4.59 -16.58
CA ARG A 19 -8.28 5.55 -17.69
C ARG A 19 -8.97 4.88 -18.87
N SER A 20 -9.44 5.68 -19.82
CA SER A 20 -10.13 5.18 -21.03
C SER A 20 -9.28 4.23 -21.87
N ASP A 21 -7.95 4.38 -21.82
CA ASP A 21 -6.98 3.50 -22.49
C ASP A 21 -6.67 2.21 -21.71
N GLY A 22 -7.36 1.97 -20.59
CA GLY A 22 -7.14 0.82 -19.70
C GLY A 22 -5.90 0.92 -18.83
N SER A 23 -5.27 2.10 -18.75
CA SER A 23 -4.09 2.32 -17.91
C SER A 23 -4.44 2.91 -16.54
N LEU A 24 -3.54 2.71 -15.56
CA LEU A 24 -3.59 3.34 -14.25
C LEU A 24 -2.19 3.31 -13.61
N THR A 25 -1.81 4.40 -12.96
CA THR A 25 -0.58 4.47 -12.17
C THR A 25 -0.92 4.73 -10.70
N LEU A 26 -0.47 3.84 -9.81
CA LEU A 26 -0.63 3.99 -8.37
C LEU A 26 0.73 4.26 -7.72
N GLY A 27 0.76 5.24 -6.82
CA GLY A 27 1.83 5.38 -5.83
C GLY A 27 1.50 4.53 -4.61
N LEU A 28 2.44 3.70 -4.17
CA LEU A 28 2.28 2.83 -3.00
C LEU A 28 3.25 3.29 -1.93
N VAL A 29 2.74 3.75 -0.79
CA VAL A 29 3.54 4.28 0.32
C VAL A 29 3.14 3.61 1.63
N ALA A 30 4.05 3.54 2.58
CA ALA A 30 3.78 3.04 3.94
C ALA A 30 4.79 3.64 4.93
N ASP A 31 4.46 3.50 6.21
CA ASP A 31 5.40 3.73 7.32
C ASP A 31 6.01 5.15 7.31
N THR A 32 5.18 6.17 7.12
CA THR A 32 5.59 7.58 7.09
C THR A 32 6.02 8.11 8.44
N HIS A 33 5.49 7.55 9.54
CA HIS A 33 5.81 7.98 10.92
C HIS A 33 5.83 9.51 11.09
N SER A 34 4.84 10.21 10.56
CA SER A 34 4.66 11.68 10.57
C SER A 34 5.66 12.47 9.71
N SER A 35 6.65 11.82 9.09
CA SER A 35 7.75 12.52 8.39
C SER A 35 8.14 11.79 7.10
N PRO A 36 7.33 11.89 6.02
CA PRO A 36 7.70 11.33 4.73
C PRO A 36 8.93 12.04 4.17
N ASP A 37 9.83 11.30 3.50
CA ASP A 37 11.03 11.87 2.87
C ASP A 37 10.66 12.89 1.79
N PRO A 38 11.17 14.13 1.85
CA PRO A 38 10.80 15.19 0.90
C PRO A 38 11.14 14.84 -0.56
N ARG A 39 12.27 14.17 -0.80
CA ARG A 39 12.69 13.76 -2.16
C ARG A 39 11.76 12.65 -2.67
N GLY A 40 11.37 11.72 -1.77
CA GLY A 40 10.37 10.71 -2.09
C GLY A 40 9.04 11.33 -2.50
N LEU A 41 8.58 12.39 -1.82
CA LEU A 41 7.38 13.13 -2.21
C LEU A 41 7.54 13.82 -3.58
N GLU A 42 8.70 14.42 -3.87
CA GLU A 42 9.00 15.05 -5.17
C GLU A 42 8.97 14.00 -6.30
N HIS A 43 9.64 12.86 -6.11
CA HIS A 43 9.63 11.79 -7.10
C HIS A 43 8.25 11.18 -7.30
N LEU A 44 7.49 11.00 -6.21
CA LEU A 44 6.12 10.51 -6.27
C LEU A 44 5.22 11.49 -7.05
N ALA A 45 5.35 12.79 -6.80
CA ALA A 45 4.59 13.81 -7.52
C ALA A 45 4.97 13.87 -9.01
N ALA A 46 6.26 13.72 -9.34
CA ALA A 46 6.74 13.69 -10.72
C ALA A 46 6.16 12.51 -11.53
N LEU A 47 5.81 11.40 -10.89
CA LEU A 47 5.13 10.27 -11.52
C LEU A 47 3.70 10.57 -11.96
N LYS A 48 3.07 11.62 -11.41
CA LYS A 48 1.67 11.99 -11.63
C LYS A 48 0.75 10.77 -11.44
N PRO A 49 0.76 10.12 -10.26
CA PRO A 49 -0.06 8.96 -10.02
C PRO A 49 -1.55 9.33 -10.08
N ASP A 50 -2.39 8.40 -10.52
CA ASP A 50 -3.85 8.55 -10.52
C ASP A 50 -4.41 8.44 -9.10
N VAL A 51 -3.76 7.65 -8.26
CA VAL A 51 -4.14 7.40 -6.88
C VAL A 51 -2.91 7.01 -6.06
N ILE A 52 -2.94 7.35 -4.79
CA ILE A 52 -1.94 6.93 -3.79
C ILE A 52 -2.60 5.98 -2.80
N VAL A 53 -1.90 4.89 -2.49
CA VAL A 53 -2.34 3.90 -1.50
C VAL A 53 -1.34 3.89 -0.35
N HIS A 54 -1.83 4.17 0.87
CA HIS A 54 -1.00 4.23 2.08
C HIS A 54 -1.20 2.99 2.96
N GLY A 55 -0.14 2.23 3.17
CA GLY A 55 -0.12 0.96 3.88
C GLY A 55 -0.13 1.03 5.41
N GLY A 56 -0.40 2.21 6.00
CA GLY A 56 -0.46 2.40 7.47
C GLY A 56 0.86 2.85 8.10
N ASP A 57 0.85 2.97 9.44
CA ASP A 57 1.89 3.64 10.25
C ASP A 57 2.13 5.08 9.75
N ILE A 58 1.02 5.82 9.67
CA ILE A 58 0.96 7.20 9.17
C ILE A 58 1.61 8.16 10.17
N GLY A 59 1.24 8.00 11.46
CA GLY A 59 1.59 8.93 12.54
C GLY A 59 0.61 10.09 12.60
N ASP A 60 1.06 11.32 12.36
CA ASP A 60 0.17 12.47 12.24
C ASP A 60 -0.67 12.36 10.96
N LEU A 61 -2.00 12.37 11.11
CA LEU A 61 -2.93 12.19 10.00
C LEU A 61 -2.86 13.32 8.96
N SER A 62 -2.34 14.50 9.32
CA SER A 62 -2.08 15.59 8.36
C SER A 62 -1.10 15.21 7.25
N VAL A 63 -0.33 14.14 7.44
CA VAL A 63 0.51 13.55 6.38
C VAL A 63 -0.32 13.10 5.19
N LEU A 64 -1.56 12.62 5.41
CA LEU A 64 -2.45 12.24 4.32
C LEU A 64 -2.83 13.43 3.44
N ASP A 65 -2.95 14.63 4.02
CA ASP A 65 -3.20 15.86 3.25
C ASP A 65 -2.01 16.21 2.34
N THR A 66 -0.80 15.86 2.76
CA THR A 66 0.40 16.05 1.93
C THR A 66 0.35 15.17 0.68
N PHE A 67 -0.04 13.91 0.84
CA PHE A 67 -0.24 13.02 -0.31
C PHE A 67 -1.48 13.40 -1.13
N ALA A 68 -2.55 13.87 -0.49
CA ALA A 68 -3.77 14.28 -1.18
C ALA A 68 -3.57 15.49 -2.11
N ARG A 69 -2.54 16.31 -1.87
CA ARG A 69 -2.12 17.36 -2.82
C ARG A 69 -1.49 16.82 -4.11
N ILE A 70 -1.03 15.56 -4.10
CA ILE A 70 -0.45 14.89 -5.27
C ILE A 70 -1.53 14.14 -6.04
N ALA A 71 -2.30 13.28 -5.35
CA ALA A 71 -3.38 12.49 -5.94
C ALA A 71 -4.36 12.03 -4.84
N PRO A 72 -5.59 11.57 -5.19
CA PRO A 72 -6.51 10.96 -4.23
C PRO A 72 -5.84 9.85 -3.42
N VAL A 73 -6.11 9.78 -2.10
CA VAL A 73 -5.46 8.85 -1.18
C VAL A 73 -6.45 7.82 -0.64
N HIS A 74 -6.06 6.56 -0.67
CA HIS A 74 -6.69 5.49 0.09
C HIS A 74 -5.70 4.95 1.12
N ALA A 75 -6.12 4.88 2.38
CA ALA A 75 -5.25 4.48 3.48
C ALA A 75 -5.87 3.41 4.37
N VAL A 76 -5.03 2.61 4.99
CA VAL A 76 -5.39 1.80 6.16
C VAL A 76 -4.62 2.31 7.37
N ARG A 77 -5.11 2.03 8.57
CA ARG A 77 -4.34 2.34 9.78
C ARG A 77 -3.27 1.29 10.03
N GLY A 78 -2.14 1.71 10.56
CA GLY A 78 -1.10 0.85 11.09
C GLY A 78 -1.20 0.69 12.62
N ASN A 79 -0.20 0.04 13.21
CA ASN A 79 -0.21 -0.24 14.65
C ASN A 79 0.06 0.99 15.52
N ILE A 80 0.65 2.05 14.98
CA ILE A 80 0.82 3.31 15.71
C ILE A 80 -0.40 4.23 15.57
N ASP A 81 -1.27 4.02 14.59
CA ASP A 81 -2.41 4.89 14.26
C ASP A 81 -3.63 4.58 15.15
N VAL A 82 -3.39 4.37 16.44
CA VAL A 82 -4.41 3.90 17.41
C VAL A 82 -5.59 4.85 17.57
N ARG A 83 -5.44 6.11 17.19
CA ARG A 83 -6.49 7.14 17.24
C ARG A 83 -7.14 7.44 15.92
N ALA A 84 -6.71 6.80 14.83
CA ALA A 84 -7.29 6.96 13.49
C ALA A 84 -8.53 6.09 13.32
N PHE A 85 -9.59 6.38 14.07
CA PHE A 85 -10.82 5.57 14.12
C PHE A 85 -11.58 5.54 12.78
N ASP A 86 -11.39 6.55 11.96
CA ASP A 86 -12.03 6.66 10.64
C ASP A 86 -11.31 5.84 9.55
N LEU A 87 -10.09 5.36 9.84
CA LEU A 87 -9.35 4.52 8.92
C LEU A 87 -9.63 3.03 9.18
N PRO A 88 -9.82 2.21 8.13
CA PRO A 88 -10.01 0.78 8.26
C PRO A 88 -8.69 0.06 8.58
N ASP A 89 -8.80 -1.18 9.11
CA ASP A 89 -7.66 -2.11 9.27
C ASP A 89 -7.28 -2.79 7.95
N GLY A 90 -8.25 -2.90 7.04
CA GLY A 90 -8.07 -3.46 5.71
C GLY A 90 -8.92 -2.74 4.68
N LEU A 91 -8.43 -2.70 3.46
CA LEU A 91 -9.12 -2.09 2.33
C LEU A 91 -9.13 -3.06 1.15
N VAL A 92 -10.32 -3.31 0.61
CA VAL A 92 -10.49 -3.97 -0.69
C VAL A 92 -10.52 -2.89 -1.75
N LEU A 93 -9.52 -2.87 -2.62
CA LEU A 93 -9.41 -1.94 -3.72
C LEU A 93 -9.69 -2.66 -5.03
N SER A 94 -10.81 -2.31 -5.68
CA SER A 94 -11.19 -2.85 -6.98
C SER A 94 -10.78 -1.89 -8.08
N LEU A 95 -9.90 -2.33 -8.99
CA LEU A 95 -9.54 -1.57 -10.19
C LEU A 95 -10.53 -1.95 -11.28
N THR A 96 -11.25 -0.97 -11.82
CA THR A 96 -12.36 -1.21 -12.74
C THR A 96 -12.13 -0.56 -14.11
N HIS A 97 -12.57 -1.23 -15.16
CA HIS A 97 -12.56 -0.71 -16.52
C HIS A 97 -13.87 -1.11 -17.20
N GLU A 98 -14.55 -0.16 -17.82
CA GLU A 98 -15.85 -0.37 -18.49
C GLU A 98 -16.86 -1.12 -17.61
N GLY A 99 -16.93 -0.73 -16.32
CA GLY A 99 -17.86 -1.31 -15.35
C GLY A 99 -17.50 -2.72 -14.85
N ARG A 100 -16.35 -3.28 -15.27
CA ARG A 100 -15.86 -4.60 -14.84
C ARG A 100 -14.61 -4.48 -13.97
N THR A 101 -14.56 -5.29 -12.91
CA THR A 101 -13.34 -5.39 -12.09
C THR A 101 -12.26 -6.13 -12.87
N GLN A 102 -11.12 -5.48 -13.07
CA GLN A 102 -9.94 -6.03 -13.74
C GLN A 102 -8.97 -6.65 -12.74
N LEU A 103 -8.86 -6.04 -11.56
CA LEU A 103 -7.99 -6.50 -10.50
C LEU A 103 -8.60 -6.14 -9.14
N THR A 104 -8.46 -7.03 -8.17
CA THR A 104 -8.77 -6.76 -6.76
C THR A 104 -7.47 -6.84 -5.96
N ALA A 105 -7.14 -5.76 -5.26
CA ALA A 105 -6.08 -5.72 -4.27
C ALA A 105 -6.68 -5.69 -2.86
N PHE A 106 -6.04 -6.37 -1.92
CA PHE A 106 -6.31 -6.25 -0.50
C PHE A 106 -5.15 -5.53 0.17
N LEU A 107 -5.42 -4.45 0.87
CA LEU A 107 -4.44 -3.69 1.63
C LEU A 107 -4.66 -3.94 3.12
N THR A 108 -3.60 -4.23 3.85
CA THR A 108 -3.58 -4.25 5.32
C THR A 108 -2.17 -3.97 5.79
N HIS A 109 -2.02 -3.30 6.93
CA HIS A 109 -0.70 -2.86 7.39
C HIS A 109 0.27 -4.03 7.59
N ILE A 110 -0.13 -5.07 8.32
CA ILE A 110 0.76 -6.19 8.69
C ILE A 110 0.39 -7.44 7.89
N ALA A 111 1.18 -7.79 6.88
CA ALA A 111 0.95 -8.98 6.06
C ALA A 111 2.15 -9.92 5.91
N VAL A 112 3.36 -9.47 6.24
CA VAL A 112 4.59 -10.28 6.15
C VAL A 112 5.31 -10.34 7.49
N TYR A 113 6.01 -11.45 7.72
CA TYR A 113 6.94 -11.63 8.82
C TYR A 113 8.21 -12.31 8.30
N GLY A 114 9.28 -11.55 8.18
CA GLY A 114 10.43 -11.96 7.39
C GLY A 114 10.00 -12.30 5.95
N PRO A 115 10.45 -13.41 5.36
CA PRO A 115 10.07 -13.79 3.99
C PRO A 115 8.70 -14.49 3.91
N LYS A 116 7.96 -14.62 5.02
CA LYS A 116 6.72 -15.40 5.09
C LYS A 116 5.50 -14.49 5.10
N VAL A 117 4.52 -14.82 4.28
CA VAL A 117 3.21 -14.19 4.30
C VAL A 117 2.41 -14.70 5.51
N ARG A 118 1.80 -13.81 6.26
CA ARG A 118 0.95 -14.14 7.40
C ARG A 118 -0.33 -14.84 6.93
N ALA A 119 -0.65 -15.96 7.58
CA ALA A 119 -1.81 -16.77 7.20
C ALA A 119 -3.15 -16.03 7.33
N ASP A 120 -3.29 -15.16 8.35
CA ASP A 120 -4.49 -14.35 8.57
C ASP A 120 -4.68 -13.29 7.48
N ALA A 121 -3.62 -12.59 7.06
CA ALA A 121 -3.65 -11.62 5.97
C ALA A 121 -3.96 -12.30 4.62
N ALA A 122 -3.27 -13.40 4.32
CA ALA A 122 -3.52 -14.19 3.10
C ALA A 122 -4.96 -14.74 3.06
N LYS A 123 -5.49 -15.23 4.19
CA LYS A 123 -6.87 -15.71 4.31
C LYS A 123 -7.88 -14.59 4.00
N ARG A 124 -7.65 -13.38 4.55
CA ARG A 124 -8.52 -12.22 4.29
C ARG A 124 -8.48 -11.81 2.82
N ALA A 125 -7.28 -11.67 2.24
CA ALA A 125 -7.11 -11.33 0.84
C ALA A 125 -7.84 -12.32 -0.09
N ARG A 126 -7.69 -13.63 0.16
CA ARG A 126 -8.37 -14.67 -0.64
C ARG A 126 -9.88 -14.67 -0.45
N ALA A 127 -10.39 -14.38 0.76
CA ALA A 127 -11.83 -14.25 1.00
C ALA A 127 -12.44 -13.12 0.16
N GLU A 128 -11.66 -12.07 -0.13
CA GLU A 128 -12.05 -10.96 -0.98
C GLU A 128 -11.72 -11.19 -2.47
N LYS A 129 -11.28 -12.40 -2.84
CA LYS A 129 -10.83 -12.75 -4.20
C LYS A 129 -9.72 -11.84 -4.72
N ALA A 130 -8.92 -11.27 -3.81
CA ALA A 130 -7.79 -10.43 -4.18
C ALA A 130 -6.66 -11.29 -4.77
N THR A 131 -6.05 -10.80 -5.83
CA THR A 131 -4.85 -11.38 -6.46
C THR A 131 -3.58 -10.65 -6.06
N LEU A 132 -3.73 -9.48 -5.40
CA LEU A 132 -2.65 -8.65 -4.89
C LEU A 132 -2.89 -8.33 -3.41
N LEU A 133 -1.86 -8.52 -2.58
CA LEU A 133 -1.83 -8.14 -1.16
C LEU A 133 -0.77 -7.05 -0.98
N LEU A 134 -1.23 -5.86 -0.58
CA LEU A 134 -0.37 -4.71 -0.29
C LEU A 134 -0.23 -4.56 1.23
N CYS A 135 0.97 -4.21 1.69
CA CYS A 135 1.22 -4.04 3.12
C CYS A 135 2.35 -3.04 3.42
N GLY A 136 2.68 -2.85 4.70
CA GLY A 136 3.78 -2.04 5.22
C GLY A 136 4.45 -2.74 6.41
N HIS A 137 4.65 -2.00 7.51
CA HIS A 137 5.07 -2.42 8.84
C HIS A 137 6.53 -2.82 8.99
N SER A 138 7.05 -3.68 8.13
CA SER A 138 8.42 -4.18 8.29
C SER A 138 9.49 -3.16 7.90
N HIS A 139 9.13 -2.11 7.17
CA HIS A 139 10.03 -1.17 6.49
C HIS A 139 10.97 -1.84 5.46
N VAL A 140 10.90 -3.16 5.35
CA VAL A 140 11.70 -3.93 4.39
C VAL A 140 10.92 -4.06 3.10
N PRO A 141 11.48 -3.64 1.96
CA PRO A 141 10.83 -3.85 0.67
C PRO A 141 10.65 -5.35 0.43
N PHE A 142 9.47 -5.72 -0.06
CA PHE A 142 9.17 -7.11 -0.33
C PHE A 142 8.33 -7.25 -1.59
N PHE A 143 8.73 -8.17 -2.45
CA PHE A 143 7.96 -8.59 -3.61
C PHE A 143 8.03 -10.11 -3.72
N GLY A 144 6.88 -10.77 -3.65
CA GLY A 144 6.83 -12.22 -3.68
C GLY A 144 5.46 -12.77 -4.03
N GLN A 145 5.33 -14.08 -4.02
CA GLN A 145 4.08 -14.78 -4.28
C GLN A 145 3.81 -15.85 -3.22
N ASP A 146 2.55 -15.98 -2.83
CA ASP A 146 2.04 -17.04 -1.96
C ASP A 146 0.77 -17.64 -2.56
N ARG A 147 0.89 -18.84 -3.17
CA ARG A 147 -0.25 -19.61 -3.71
C ARG A 147 -1.18 -18.79 -4.60
N GLY A 148 -0.60 -18.12 -5.60
CA GLY A 148 -1.31 -17.29 -6.57
C GLY A 148 -1.66 -15.87 -6.09
N LEU A 149 -1.30 -15.51 -4.86
CA LEU A 149 -1.43 -14.17 -4.32
C LEU A 149 -0.08 -13.44 -4.47
N THR A 150 -0.03 -12.39 -5.26
CA THR A 150 1.13 -11.49 -5.31
C THR A 150 1.14 -10.65 -4.04
N VAL A 151 2.31 -10.52 -3.39
CA VAL A 151 2.47 -9.74 -2.16
C VAL A 151 3.51 -8.67 -2.38
N PHE A 152 3.18 -7.44 -2.02
CA PHE A 152 4.06 -6.29 -2.18
C PHE A 152 4.07 -5.41 -0.95
N ASN A 153 5.26 -5.11 -0.45
CA ASN A 153 5.52 -4.11 0.58
C ASN A 153 6.43 -3.04 -0.05
N PRO A 154 6.01 -1.76 -0.12
CA PRO A 154 6.81 -0.72 -0.75
C PRO A 154 8.09 -0.35 0.02
N GLY A 155 8.31 -0.91 1.21
CA GLY A 155 9.28 -0.39 2.17
C GLY A 155 8.69 0.77 2.95
N SER A 156 9.53 1.69 3.41
CA SER A 156 9.13 2.90 4.14
C SER A 156 9.54 4.15 3.38
N ILE A 157 8.60 5.09 3.21
CA ILE A 157 8.88 6.46 2.72
C ILE A 157 9.18 7.42 3.88
N GLY A 158 9.08 6.95 5.12
CA GLY A 158 9.36 7.72 6.34
C GLY A 158 10.84 7.77 6.72
N PRO A 159 11.13 8.16 7.96
CA PRO A 159 12.51 8.23 8.44
C PRO A 159 13.27 6.93 8.29
N ARG A 160 14.51 7.01 7.86
CA ARG A 160 15.39 5.85 7.69
C ARG A 160 15.51 5.06 9.00
N ARG A 161 15.33 3.76 8.90
CA ARG A 161 15.59 2.83 10.01
C ARG A 161 16.80 1.97 9.69
N PHE A 162 17.78 1.98 10.58
CA PHE A 162 19.03 1.24 10.39
C PHE A 162 19.68 1.55 9.02
N THR A 163 20.03 0.53 8.27
CA THR A 163 20.63 0.59 6.93
C THR A 163 19.60 0.40 5.81
N LEU A 164 18.28 0.34 6.15
CA LEU A 164 17.25 0.13 5.15
C LEU A 164 17.15 1.33 4.20
N PRO A 165 16.88 1.10 2.91
CA PRO A 165 16.62 2.18 1.96
C PRO A 165 15.30 2.90 2.29
N ILE A 166 15.21 4.18 1.94
CA ILE A 166 13.93 4.92 1.97
C ILE A 166 13.28 4.73 0.60
N LEU A 167 12.12 4.08 0.57
CA LEU A 167 11.49 3.63 -0.67
C LEU A 167 10.00 3.95 -0.70
N PHE A 168 9.48 4.03 -1.91
CA PHE A 168 8.06 3.86 -2.20
C PHE A 168 7.87 2.89 -3.36
N GLY A 169 6.64 2.42 -3.53
CA GLY A 169 6.31 1.52 -4.62
C GLY A 169 5.56 2.22 -5.75
N VAL A 170 5.70 1.69 -6.95
CA VAL A 170 4.91 2.08 -8.11
C VAL A 170 4.22 0.85 -8.68
N MET A 171 2.92 0.96 -8.89
CA MET A 171 2.14 -0.03 -9.62
C MET A 171 1.60 0.60 -10.91
N ARG A 172 1.92 -0.01 -12.04
CA ARG A 172 1.37 0.36 -13.34
C ARG A 172 0.49 -0.75 -13.87
N VAL A 173 -0.75 -0.41 -14.14
CA VAL A 173 -1.73 -1.28 -14.79
C VAL A 173 -1.86 -0.85 -16.23
N THR A 174 -1.85 -1.79 -17.15
CA THR A 174 -2.09 -1.58 -18.58
C THR A 174 -2.87 -2.78 -19.13
N THR A 175 -3.31 -2.71 -20.36
CA THR A 175 -3.91 -3.86 -21.06
C THR A 175 -2.96 -5.06 -21.19
N ALA A 176 -1.64 -4.84 -21.09
CA ALA A 176 -0.63 -5.90 -21.09
C ALA A 176 -0.42 -6.55 -19.71
N GLY A 177 -1.02 -6.01 -18.64
CA GLY A 177 -0.92 -6.53 -17.28
C GLY A 177 -0.46 -5.51 -16.25
N VAL A 178 0.02 -6.03 -15.11
CA VAL A 178 0.41 -5.24 -13.93
C VAL A 178 1.92 -5.33 -13.72
N LYS A 179 2.56 -4.18 -13.53
CA LYS A 179 3.98 -4.06 -13.16
C LYS A 179 4.10 -3.38 -11.82
N LEU A 180 4.89 -3.97 -10.93
CA LEU A 180 5.23 -3.45 -9.60
C LEU A 180 6.73 -3.29 -9.50
N HIS A 181 7.19 -2.19 -8.91
CA HIS A 181 8.61 -1.97 -8.58
C HIS A 181 8.75 -0.98 -7.43
N HIS A 182 9.91 -1.01 -6.81
CA HIS A 182 10.31 -0.04 -5.79
C HIS A 182 11.05 1.12 -6.45
N VAL A 183 10.94 2.31 -5.86
CA VAL A 183 11.67 3.52 -6.25
C VAL A 183 12.43 4.02 -5.03
N ASP A 184 13.71 4.28 -5.21
CA ASP A 184 14.58 4.87 -4.20
C ASP A 184 14.27 6.37 -4.05
N CYS A 185 13.95 6.79 -2.83
CA CYS A 185 13.61 8.18 -2.55
C CYS A 185 14.80 9.14 -2.67
N GLU A 186 16.04 8.64 -2.56
CA GLU A 186 17.23 9.48 -2.66
C GLU A 186 17.60 9.77 -4.10
N THR A 187 17.37 8.80 -5.01
CA THR A 187 17.80 8.89 -6.41
C THR A 187 16.64 9.04 -7.40
N GLY A 188 15.43 8.69 -7.01
CA GLY A 188 14.27 8.63 -7.90
C GLY A 188 14.32 7.46 -8.90
N GLN A 189 15.30 6.60 -8.80
CA GLN A 189 15.48 5.47 -9.72
C GLN A 189 14.80 4.22 -9.19
N ARG A 190 14.57 3.26 -10.09
CA ARG A 190 14.11 1.94 -9.71
C ARG A 190 15.14 1.30 -8.79
N TRP A 191 14.66 0.86 -7.62
CA TRP A 191 15.46 0.14 -6.66
C TRP A 191 15.35 -1.37 -6.90
N GLU A 192 16.49 -2.06 -6.84
CA GLU A 192 16.62 -3.51 -6.89
C GLU A 192 17.46 -3.97 -5.69
N PRO A 193 17.08 -5.09 -5.01
CA PRO A 193 17.81 -5.61 -3.83
C PRO A 193 19.20 -6.14 -4.16
#